data_5756c56d4948e4c47baa4f5157d2f185
#
_entry.id   5756c56d4948e4c47baa4f5157d2f185
#
_cell.length_a   1.000
_cell.length_b   1.000
_cell.length_c   1.000
_cell.angle_alpha   90.00
_cell.angle_beta   90.00
_cell.angle_gamma   90.00
#
_symmetry.space_group_name_H-M   'P 1'
#
loop_
_entity.id
_entity.type
_entity.pdbx_description
1 polymer ?
#
loop_
_entity_poly.entity_id
_entity_poly.type
_entity_poly.pdbx_seq_one_letter_code
_entity_poly.pdbx_strand_id
1 'polypeptide(L)'
;MAEAAQAQGAKKTFHLEIVTPDKQFFIGEAEALVLPALDGSLGVEAGHEPIATAVVPGDLRFRQSGEWTYAVVGQGLTEIMPDRVMVLVSAAERPEDIDLKRAEAARERAEERLKQKLSVRDYYNSKAALARAMARLKTKHE
;
A
#
# COMPACT_ATOMS: atom_id res chain seq x y z
N MET A 1 22.71 28.92 7.53
CA MET A 1 23.88 28.41 6.79
C MET A 1 24.17 26.95 7.13
N ALA A 2 24.43 26.65 8.39
CA ALA A 2 24.61 25.26 8.81
C ALA A 2 23.37 24.43 8.54
N GLU A 3 22.22 25.00 8.69
CA GLU A 3 20.92 24.33 8.38
C GLU A 3 20.81 24.00 6.92
N ALA A 4 21.21 24.88 6.01
CA ALA A 4 21.16 24.61 4.58
C ALA A 4 22.14 23.51 4.20
N ALA A 5 23.33 23.47 4.79
CA ALA A 5 24.29 22.41 4.56
C ALA A 5 23.81 21.08 5.12
N GLN A 6 23.18 21.11 6.29
CA GLN A 6 22.56 19.91 6.87
C GLN A 6 21.41 19.41 6.03
N ALA A 7 20.58 20.31 5.51
CA ALA A 7 19.47 19.94 4.63
C ALA A 7 19.95 19.28 3.35
N GLN A 8 21.14 19.67 2.86
CA GLN A 8 21.73 19.04 1.69
C GLN A 8 22.32 17.67 2.00
N GLY A 9 22.85 17.50 3.20
CA GLY A 9 23.44 16.24 3.65
C GLY A 9 22.44 15.30 4.31
N ALA A 10 21.36 15.84 4.88
CA ALA A 10 20.36 15.06 5.57
C ALA A 10 19.24 14.70 4.60
N LYS A 11 18.83 13.46 4.60
CA LYS A 11 17.67 13.02 3.82
C LYS A 11 16.41 13.61 4.44
N LYS A 12 15.58 14.19 3.60
CA LYS A 12 14.28 14.67 4.04
C LYS A 12 13.35 13.49 4.28
N THR A 13 12.64 13.54 5.39
CA THR A 13 11.70 12.50 5.77
C THR A 13 10.33 13.09 6.05
N PHE A 14 9.35 12.22 6.09
CA PHE A 14 8.00 12.57 6.51
C PHE A 14 7.51 11.49 7.47
N HIS A 15 6.57 11.87 8.31
CA HIS A 15 5.95 10.94 9.23
C HIS A 15 4.97 10.05 8.45
N LEU A 16 5.13 8.73 8.57
CA LEU A 16 4.28 7.76 7.88
C LEU A 16 3.55 6.89 8.88
N GLU A 17 2.24 6.81 8.74
CA GLU A 17 1.41 5.86 9.48
C GLU A 17 0.63 5.00 8.50
N ILE A 18 0.67 3.69 8.69
CA ILE A 18 -0.13 2.73 7.92
C ILE A 18 -1.00 1.99 8.92
N VAL A 19 -2.30 2.17 8.80
CA VAL A 19 -3.28 1.68 9.79
C VAL A 19 -4.32 0.80 9.12
N THR A 20 -4.63 -0.30 9.76
CA THR A 20 -5.72 -1.20 9.38
C THR A 20 -6.76 -1.20 10.51
N PRO A 21 -7.97 -1.73 10.30
CA PRO A 21 -8.96 -1.81 11.37
C PRO A 21 -8.49 -2.55 12.61
N ASP A 22 -7.58 -3.51 12.45
CA ASP A 22 -7.13 -4.37 13.55
C ASP A 22 -5.91 -3.83 14.28
N LYS A 23 -5.05 -3.07 13.57
CA LYS A 23 -3.77 -2.67 14.15
C LYS A 23 -3.14 -1.50 13.41
N GLN A 24 -2.17 -0.91 14.06
CA GLN A 24 -1.25 0.03 13.45
C GLN A 24 -0.11 -0.78 12.84
N PHE A 25 -0.11 -0.91 11.52
CA PHE A 25 0.85 -1.74 10.80
C PHE A 25 2.26 -1.14 10.83
N PHE A 26 2.35 0.17 10.66
CA PHE A 26 3.63 0.89 10.70
C PHE A 26 3.41 2.31 11.18
N ILE A 27 4.36 2.79 11.98
CA ILE A 27 4.47 4.19 12.35
C ILE A 27 5.96 4.55 12.43
N GLY A 28 6.34 5.60 11.77
CA GLY A 28 7.74 6.05 11.79
C GLY A 28 8.04 7.07 10.72
N GLU A 29 9.32 7.38 10.56
CA GLU A 29 9.78 8.31 9.53
C GLU A 29 10.20 7.55 8.28
N ALA A 30 9.78 8.05 7.13
CA ALA A 30 10.11 7.46 5.84
C ALA A 30 10.73 8.52 4.92
N GLU A 31 11.59 8.06 4.04
CA GLU A 31 12.23 8.91 3.02
C GLU A 31 11.41 8.94 1.74
N ALA A 32 10.71 7.87 1.45
CA ALA A 32 9.87 7.72 0.27
C ALA A 32 8.79 6.68 0.52
N LEU A 33 7.69 6.83 -0.20
CA LEU A 33 6.58 5.88 -0.19
C LEU A 33 6.11 5.70 -1.61
N VAL A 34 5.84 4.46 -2.00
CA VAL A 34 5.18 4.16 -3.27
C VAL A 34 3.96 3.31 -2.93
N LEU A 35 2.79 3.75 -3.36
CA LEU A 35 1.54 3.05 -3.08
C LEU A 35 0.71 2.82 -4.33
N PRO A 36 -0.15 1.80 -4.34
CA PRO A 36 -1.00 1.53 -5.49
C PRO A 36 -2.20 2.47 -5.48
N ALA A 37 -2.37 3.21 -6.56
CA ALA A 37 -3.47 4.15 -6.74
C ALA A 37 -4.28 3.79 -7.99
N LEU A 38 -5.38 4.51 -8.22
CA LEU A 38 -6.28 4.20 -9.34
C LEU A 38 -5.58 4.27 -10.70
N ASP A 39 -4.65 5.21 -10.86
CA ASP A 39 -3.95 5.44 -12.12
C ASP A 39 -2.60 4.73 -12.20
N GLY A 40 -2.31 3.85 -11.28
CA GLY A 40 -1.01 3.19 -11.18
C GLY A 40 -0.32 3.53 -9.87
N SER A 41 0.98 3.37 -9.82
CA SER A 41 1.75 3.65 -8.60
C SER A 41 1.90 5.15 -8.36
N LEU A 42 1.71 5.57 -7.13
CA LEU A 42 1.92 6.94 -6.70
C LEU A 42 3.14 7.02 -5.80
N GLY A 43 4.13 7.81 -6.22
CA GLY A 43 5.33 8.04 -5.43
C GLY A 43 5.19 9.29 -4.57
N VAL A 44 5.62 9.20 -3.30
CA VAL A 44 5.53 10.27 -2.32
C VAL A 44 6.89 10.49 -1.67
N GLU A 45 7.30 11.74 -1.60
CA GLU A 45 8.49 12.16 -0.87
C GLU A 45 8.13 13.33 0.05
N ALA A 46 9.03 13.70 0.93
CA ALA A 46 8.81 14.85 1.82
C ALA A 46 8.55 16.11 0.99
N GLY A 47 7.61 16.92 1.43
CA GLY A 47 7.24 18.14 0.72
C GLY A 47 6.20 17.94 -0.38
N HIS A 48 5.60 16.76 -0.46
CA HIS A 48 4.55 16.48 -1.44
C HIS A 48 3.36 17.41 -1.23
N GLU A 49 2.72 17.79 -2.33
CA GLU A 49 1.50 18.60 -2.26
C GLU A 49 0.40 17.88 -1.50
N PRO A 50 -0.40 18.61 -0.70
CA PRO A 50 -1.52 17.99 -0.01
C PRO A 50 -2.51 17.35 -1.00
N ILE A 51 -2.79 16.08 -0.78
CA ILE A 51 -3.74 15.33 -1.61
C ILE A 51 -4.36 14.20 -0.80
N ALA A 52 -5.62 13.91 -1.06
CA ALA A 52 -6.27 12.71 -0.56
C ALA A 52 -6.66 11.87 -1.77
N THR A 53 -6.32 10.58 -1.75
CA THR A 53 -6.61 9.70 -2.87
C THR A 53 -6.94 8.29 -2.41
N ALA A 54 -7.58 7.53 -3.28
CA ALA A 54 -7.89 6.14 -3.01
C ALA A 54 -6.65 5.26 -3.16
N VAL A 55 -6.57 4.24 -2.32
CA VAL A 55 -5.58 3.17 -2.43
C VAL A 55 -6.29 1.94 -2.97
N VAL A 56 -5.75 1.36 -4.03
CA VAL A 56 -6.27 0.10 -4.57
C VAL A 56 -5.47 -1.07 -4.02
N PRO A 57 -6.04 -2.30 -4.01
CA PRO A 57 -5.25 -3.46 -3.59
C PRO A 57 -4.00 -3.63 -4.42
N GLY A 58 -2.87 -3.82 -3.77
CA GLY A 58 -1.59 -3.96 -4.46
C GLY A 58 -0.40 -3.87 -3.53
N ASP A 59 0.75 -3.64 -4.13
CA ASP A 59 2.02 -3.53 -3.42
C ASP A 59 2.25 -2.09 -2.96
N LEU A 60 2.66 -1.97 -1.71
CA LEU A 60 3.12 -0.71 -1.13
C LEU A 60 4.56 -0.92 -0.69
N ARG A 61 5.40 0.10 -0.83
CA ARG A 61 6.75 0.07 -0.29
C ARG A 61 7.14 1.42 0.24
N PHE A 62 7.96 1.41 1.27
CA PHE A 62 8.49 2.64 1.85
C PHE A 62 9.96 2.46 2.19
N ARG A 63 10.70 3.55 2.15
CA ARG A 63 12.15 3.55 2.36
C ARG A 63 12.51 4.22 3.66
N GLN A 64 13.39 3.56 4.42
CA GLN A 64 13.99 4.08 5.64
C GLN A 64 15.49 3.81 5.60
N SER A 65 16.31 4.83 5.81
CA SER A 65 17.77 4.68 5.82
C SER A 65 18.29 3.93 4.59
N GLY A 66 17.74 4.25 3.43
CA GLY A 66 18.12 3.64 2.17
C GLY A 66 17.54 2.26 1.89
N GLU A 67 16.86 1.66 2.84
CA GLU A 67 16.29 0.31 2.69
C GLU A 67 14.79 0.35 2.46
N TRP A 68 14.33 -0.46 1.52
CA TRP A 68 12.92 -0.59 1.18
C TRP A 68 12.26 -1.71 1.99
N THR A 69 11.10 -1.38 2.53
CA THR A 69 10.21 -2.35 3.17
C THR A 69 8.96 -2.49 2.32
N TYR A 70 8.56 -3.72 2.07
CA TYR A 70 7.42 -4.05 1.21
C TYR A 70 6.24 -4.52 2.03
N ALA A 71 5.05 -4.19 1.54
CA ALA A 71 3.80 -4.67 2.13
C ALA A 71 2.78 -4.88 1.01
N VAL A 72 1.84 -5.78 1.25
CA VAL A 72 0.67 -5.94 0.39
C VAL A 72 -0.51 -5.34 1.13
N VAL A 73 -1.22 -4.42 0.48
CA VAL A 73 -2.32 -3.68 1.10
C VAL A 73 -3.63 -3.92 0.37
N GLY A 74 -4.72 -3.82 1.11
CA GLY A 74 -6.06 -3.80 0.55
C GLY A 74 -6.47 -2.38 0.15
N GLN A 75 -7.72 -2.22 -0.22
CA GLN A 75 -8.26 -0.92 -0.59
C GLN A 75 -8.35 0.01 0.61
N GLY A 76 -8.32 1.29 0.36
CA GLY A 76 -8.46 2.28 1.39
C GLY A 76 -8.27 3.69 0.88
N LEU A 77 -7.83 4.57 1.76
CA LEU A 77 -7.58 5.97 1.48
C LEU A 77 -6.22 6.37 2.02
N THR A 78 -5.60 7.33 1.37
CA THR A 78 -4.41 7.96 1.90
C THR A 78 -4.58 9.47 1.90
N GLU A 79 -4.10 10.10 2.97
CA GLU A 79 -3.99 11.55 3.08
C GLU A 79 -2.52 11.89 3.08
N ILE A 80 -2.09 12.69 2.12
CA ILE A 80 -0.70 13.07 1.93
C ILE A 80 -0.57 14.55 2.23
N MET A 81 0.32 14.87 3.17
CA MET A 81 0.69 16.23 3.53
C MET A 81 2.20 16.38 3.35
N PRO A 82 2.74 17.61 3.30
CA PRO A 82 4.18 17.79 3.06
C PRO A 82 5.08 17.10 4.08
N ASP A 83 4.64 16.98 5.33
CA ASP A 83 5.42 16.44 6.44
C ASP A 83 4.92 15.11 6.98
N ARG A 84 3.76 14.65 6.51
CA ARG A 84 3.15 13.43 7.03
C ARG A 84 2.24 12.78 6.00
N VAL A 85 2.13 11.45 6.12
CA VAL A 85 1.25 10.65 5.28
C VAL A 85 0.52 9.65 6.17
N MET A 86 -0.81 9.59 6.01
CA MET A 86 -1.65 8.61 6.68
C MET A 86 -2.23 7.67 5.62
N VAL A 87 -2.01 6.38 5.79
CA VAL A 87 -2.57 5.34 4.91
C VAL A 87 -3.54 4.49 5.72
N LEU A 88 -4.81 4.52 5.34
CA LEU A 88 -5.88 3.76 5.99
C LEU A 88 -6.35 2.70 5.00
N VAL A 89 -6.02 1.45 5.27
CA VAL A 89 -6.31 0.34 4.36
C VAL A 89 -7.01 -0.80 5.08
N SER A 90 -7.77 -1.56 4.32
CA SER A 90 -8.55 -2.68 4.87
C SER A 90 -7.68 -3.81 5.40
N ALA A 91 -6.48 -3.95 4.87
CA ALA A 91 -5.52 -4.97 5.29
C ALA A 91 -4.11 -4.53 4.90
N ALA A 92 -3.12 -4.98 5.66
CA ALA A 92 -1.72 -4.81 5.32
C ALA A 92 -0.97 -6.05 5.82
N GLU A 93 -0.15 -6.62 4.96
CA GLU A 93 0.60 -7.83 5.26
C GLU A 93 2.04 -7.69 4.80
N ARG A 94 2.97 -8.21 5.58
CA ARG A 94 4.36 -8.33 5.15
C ARG A 94 4.49 -9.54 4.23
N PRO A 95 5.42 -9.50 3.24
CA PRO A 95 5.61 -10.66 2.34
C PRO A 95 5.85 -11.98 3.07
N GLU A 96 6.61 -11.95 4.15
CA GLU A 96 6.92 -13.13 4.95
C GLU A 96 5.72 -13.72 5.67
N ASP A 97 4.66 -12.93 5.86
CA ASP A 97 3.44 -13.36 6.55
C ASP A 97 2.36 -13.89 5.59
N ILE A 98 2.64 -13.86 4.29
CA ILE A 98 1.68 -14.28 3.27
C ILE A 98 1.68 -15.81 3.15
N ASP A 99 0.49 -16.40 3.30
CA ASP A 99 0.27 -17.82 3.06
C ASP A 99 -0.05 -18.03 1.58
N LEU A 100 0.90 -18.59 0.84
CA LEU A 100 0.79 -18.79 -0.60
C LEU A 100 -0.40 -19.66 -0.99
N LYS A 101 -0.66 -20.74 -0.25
CA LYS A 101 -1.79 -21.64 -0.53
C LYS A 101 -3.13 -20.91 -0.38
N ARG A 102 -3.26 -20.11 0.69
CA ARG A 102 -4.47 -19.33 0.91
C ARG A 102 -4.65 -18.26 -0.15
N ALA A 103 -3.56 -17.63 -0.59
CA ALA A 103 -3.59 -16.63 -1.65
C ALA A 103 -4.02 -17.25 -2.98
N GLU A 104 -3.52 -18.42 -3.34
CA GLU A 104 -3.93 -19.14 -4.54
C GLU A 104 -5.41 -19.56 -4.49
N ALA A 105 -5.84 -20.10 -3.36
CA ALA A 105 -7.23 -20.48 -3.15
C ALA A 105 -8.16 -19.27 -3.23
N ALA A 106 -7.76 -18.13 -2.68
CA ALA A 106 -8.54 -16.89 -2.75
C ALA A 106 -8.64 -16.38 -4.19
N ARG A 107 -7.54 -16.49 -4.96
CA ARG A 107 -7.56 -16.12 -6.38
C ARG A 107 -8.55 -16.98 -7.17
N GLU A 108 -8.48 -18.30 -6.98
CA GLU A 108 -9.38 -19.23 -7.66
C GLU A 108 -10.84 -18.94 -7.34
N ARG A 109 -11.16 -18.70 -6.06
CA ARG A 109 -12.53 -18.37 -5.65
C ARG A 109 -13.00 -17.06 -6.27
N ALA A 110 -12.15 -16.04 -6.32
CA ALA A 110 -12.49 -14.75 -6.89
C ALA A 110 -12.71 -14.86 -8.41
N GLU A 111 -11.85 -15.60 -9.12
CA GLU A 111 -11.98 -15.83 -10.54
C GLU A 111 -13.27 -16.58 -10.86
N GLU A 112 -13.61 -17.61 -10.08
CA GLU A 112 -14.83 -18.38 -10.25
C GLU A 112 -16.07 -17.50 -10.05
N ARG A 113 -16.07 -16.65 -9.04
CA ARG A 113 -17.17 -15.73 -8.79
C ARG A 113 -17.38 -14.73 -9.92
N LEU A 114 -16.29 -14.26 -10.54
CA LEU A 114 -16.38 -13.34 -11.68
C LEU A 114 -16.95 -13.97 -12.93
N LYS A 115 -16.92 -15.30 -13.04
CA LYS A 115 -17.53 -16.05 -14.15
C LYS A 115 -19.04 -16.21 -13.99
N GLN A 116 -19.57 -15.99 -12.80
CA GLN A 116 -20.99 -16.14 -12.51
C GLN A 116 -21.74 -14.85 -12.82
N LYS A 117 -23.06 -14.96 -13.04
CA LYS A 117 -23.92 -13.79 -13.14
C LYS A 117 -24.09 -13.19 -11.76
N LEU A 118 -23.38 -12.09 -11.52
CA LEU A 118 -23.41 -11.40 -10.24
C LEU A 118 -24.12 -10.06 -10.37
N SER A 119 -24.65 -9.56 -9.25
CA SER A 119 -25.06 -8.17 -9.16
C SER A 119 -23.84 -7.26 -9.36
N VAL A 120 -24.08 -6.01 -9.73
CA VAL A 120 -22.99 -5.03 -9.92
C VAL A 120 -22.11 -4.96 -8.69
N ARG A 121 -22.74 -4.93 -7.50
CA ARG A 121 -22.01 -4.87 -6.23
C ARG A 121 -21.13 -6.09 -6.03
N ASP A 122 -21.69 -7.29 -6.23
CA ASP A 122 -20.95 -8.54 -6.04
C ASP A 122 -19.82 -8.67 -7.05
N TYR A 123 -20.02 -8.20 -8.27
CA TYR A 123 -18.99 -8.18 -9.29
C TYR A 123 -17.78 -7.35 -8.84
N TYR A 124 -18.01 -6.13 -8.37
CA TYR A 124 -16.91 -5.25 -7.92
C TYR A 124 -16.23 -5.80 -6.68
N ASN A 125 -16.97 -6.39 -5.75
CA ASN A 125 -16.38 -7.00 -4.56
C ASN A 125 -15.48 -8.18 -4.94
N SER A 126 -15.90 -9.00 -5.89
CA SER A 126 -15.11 -10.13 -6.38
C SER A 126 -13.87 -9.69 -7.14
N LYS A 127 -13.98 -8.61 -7.90
CA LYS A 127 -12.85 -8.01 -8.61
C LYS A 127 -11.79 -7.48 -7.64
N ALA A 128 -12.21 -6.83 -6.56
CA ALA A 128 -11.29 -6.35 -5.53
C ALA A 128 -10.61 -7.51 -4.80
N ALA A 129 -11.34 -8.58 -4.51
CA ALA A 129 -10.79 -9.78 -3.88
C ALA A 129 -9.73 -10.45 -4.76
N LEU A 130 -9.98 -10.51 -6.07
CA LEU A 130 -9.01 -11.04 -7.03
C LEU A 130 -7.75 -10.19 -7.06
N ALA A 131 -7.88 -8.88 -7.08
CA ALA A 131 -6.74 -7.97 -7.07
C ALA A 131 -5.86 -8.17 -5.84
N ARG A 132 -6.47 -8.34 -4.64
CA ARG A 132 -5.74 -8.61 -3.41
C ARG A 132 -4.97 -9.94 -3.49
N ALA A 133 -5.63 -10.99 -3.98
CA ALA A 133 -5.00 -12.30 -4.10
C ALA A 133 -3.82 -12.28 -5.08
N MET A 134 -3.99 -11.62 -6.22
CA MET A 134 -2.94 -11.48 -7.21
C MET A 134 -1.73 -10.70 -6.67
N ALA A 135 -1.98 -9.64 -5.89
CA ALA A 135 -0.92 -8.86 -5.28
C ALA A 135 -0.11 -9.71 -4.29
N ARG A 136 -0.77 -10.53 -3.48
CA ARG A 136 -0.10 -11.43 -2.55
C ARG A 136 0.79 -12.45 -3.26
N LEU A 137 0.28 -13.05 -4.32
CA LEU A 137 1.03 -14.04 -5.12
C LEU A 137 2.25 -13.41 -5.77
N LYS A 138 2.09 -12.24 -6.37
CA LYS A 138 3.19 -11.50 -6.99
C LYS A 138 4.29 -11.20 -5.97
N THR A 139 3.93 -10.68 -4.81
CA THR A 139 4.87 -10.32 -3.76
C THR A 139 5.63 -11.54 -3.24
N LYS A 140 4.92 -12.67 -3.08
CA LYS A 140 5.53 -13.90 -2.55
C LYS A 140 6.52 -14.53 -3.53
N HIS A 141 6.30 -14.35 -4.83
CA HIS A 141 7.18 -14.89 -5.87
C HIS A 141 8.36 -13.97 -6.21
N GLU A 142 8.31 -12.72 -5.81
CA GLU A 142 9.44 -11.81 -5.90
C GLU A 142 10.40 -12.03 -4.74
#